data_480b7a5d3b0db5938e1bc9ecb3c520e8
#
_entry.id   480b7a5d3b0db5938e1bc9ecb3c520e8
#
_cell.length_a   1.000
_cell.length_b   1.000
_cell.length_c   1.000
_cell.angle_alpha   90.00
_cell.angle_beta   90.00
_cell.angle_gamma   90.00
#
_symmetry.space_group_name_H-M   'P 1'
#
loop_
_entity.id
_entity.type
_entity.pdbx_description
1 polymer ?
#
loop_
_entity_poly.entity_id
_entity_poly.type
_entity_poly.pdbx_seq_one_letter_code
_entity_poly.pdbx_strand_id
1 'polypeptide(L)'
;MNKNIKALIVVGGTGGHVFPGSNLAEDLINKNYDVEVVTDKRGYKYLTKFKNLNISILPSTPIFTGNVLIKFFSIIIIFYSILRSIFHLILRRPSIIFGMGGYASFPICIAASILRIKFIIYENNLIIGKANKFLLPFAKKIFVSYKE
;
A
#
# COMPACT_ATOMS: atom_id res chain seq x y z
N MET A 1 -11.72 -26.99 -4.24
CA MET A 1 -11.88 -25.68 -4.94
C MET A 1 -10.85 -24.72 -4.36
N ASN A 2 -9.74 -24.50 -5.05
CA ASN A 2 -8.80 -23.45 -4.67
C ASN A 2 -9.50 -22.11 -4.91
N LYS A 3 -9.96 -21.45 -3.84
CA LYS A 3 -10.34 -20.05 -3.92
C LYS A 3 -9.07 -19.30 -4.37
N ASN A 4 -9.08 -18.71 -5.57
CA ASN A 4 -8.02 -17.81 -6.00
C ASN A 4 -7.90 -16.70 -4.96
N ILE A 5 -6.92 -16.82 -4.07
CA ILE A 5 -6.65 -15.80 -3.05
C ILE A 5 -6.17 -14.57 -3.78
N LYS A 6 -6.93 -13.49 -3.64
CA LYS A 6 -6.58 -12.18 -4.21
C LYS A 6 -5.71 -11.41 -3.22
N ALA A 7 -4.48 -11.11 -3.61
CA ALA A 7 -3.56 -10.31 -2.83
C ALA A 7 -3.40 -8.91 -3.46
N LEU A 8 -3.49 -7.88 -2.63
CA LEU A 8 -3.22 -6.51 -3.04
C LEU A 8 -1.92 -6.06 -2.38
N ILE A 9 -0.93 -5.64 -3.17
CA ILE A 9 0.35 -5.16 -2.67
C ILE A 9 0.44 -3.66 -2.93
N VAL A 10 0.56 -2.88 -1.87
CA VAL A 10 0.57 -1.43 -1.94
C VAL A 10 1.98 -0.92 -1.73
N VAL A 11 2.53 -0.31 -2.76
CA VAL A 11 3.88 0.22 -2.79
C VAL A 11 3.86 1.70 -3.18
N GLY A 12 4.82 2.48 -2.73
CA GLY A 12 4.86 3.86 -3.16
C GLY A 12 6.06 4.66 -2.65
N GLY A 13 6.23 5.82 -3.24
CA GLY A 13 7.25 6.79 -2.86
C GLY A 13 8.62 6.50 -3.44
N THR A 14 9.36 5.59 -2.87
CA THR A 14 10.77 5.32 -3.22
C THR A 14 11.01 3.86 -3.58
N GLY A 15 12.14 3.57 -4.22
CA GLY A 15 12.56 2.20 -4.56
C GLY A 15 12.64 1.28 -3.34
N GLY A 16 12.96 1.81 -2.15
CA GLY A 16 13.02 1.04 -0.91
C GLY A 16 11.71 0.35 -0.52
N HIS A 17 10.57 0.90 -0.92
CA HIS A 17 9.25 0.27 -0.72
C HIS A 17 8.80 -0.50 -1.97
N VAL A 18 9.15 0.00 -3.16
CA VAL A 18 8.67 -0.57 -4.42
C VAL A 18 9.33 -1.92 -4.71
N PHE A 19 10.66 -2.02 -4.61
CA PHE A 19 11.35 -3.26 -4.96
C PHE A 19 10.97 -4.47 -4.08
N PRO A 20 10.94 -4.36 -2.73
CA PRO A 20 10.47 -5.48 -1.91
C PRO A 20 9.03 -5.89 -2.23
N GLY A 21 8.15 -4.91 -2.50
CA GLY A 21 6.77 -5.19 -2.85
C GLY A 21 6.61 -5.84 -4.22
N SER A 22 7.43 -5.43 -5.20
CA SER A 22 7.43 -6.05 -6.54
C SER A 22 7.93 -7.49 -6.49
N ASN A 23 8.99 -7.76 -5.74
CA ASN A 23 9.50 -9.12 -5.55
C ASN A 23 8.45 -10.02 -4.88
N LEU A 24 7.77 -9.51 -3.84
CA LEU A 24 6.67 -10.23 -3.20
C LEU A 24 5.53 -10.50 -4.20
N ALA A 25 5.22 -9.54 -5.08
CA ALA A 25 4.20 -9.71 -6.11
C ALA A 25 4.56 -10.84 -7.08
N GLU A 26 5.78 -10.85 -7.59
CA GLU A 26 6.28 -11.90 -8.49
C GLU A 26 6.26 -13.27 -7.81
N ASP A 27 6.70 -13.37 -6.55
CA ASP A 27 6.68 -14.63 -5.79
C ASP A 27 5.26 -15.17 -5.61
N LEU A 28 4.29 -14.29 -5.32
CA LEU A 28 2.88 -14.68 -5.17
C LEU A 28 2.26 -15.08 -6.52
N ILE A 29 2.57 -14.38 -7.61
CA ILE A 29 2.13 -14.74 -8.97
C ILE A 29 2.67 -16.13 -9.34
N ASN A 30 3.96 -16.40 -9.10
CA ASN A 30 4.57 -17.70 -9.34
C ASN A 30 3.92 -18.83 -8.52
N LYS A 31 3.29 -18.51 -7.40
CA LYS A 31 2.50 -19.42 -6.57
C LYS A 31 1.00 -19.46 -6.94
N ASN A 32 0.64 -18.93 -8.11
CA ASN A 32 -0.72 -18.90 -8.65
C ASN A 32 -1.74 -18.09 -7.81
N TYR A 33 -1.30 -17.03 -7.13
CA TYR A 33 -2.21 -16.04 -6.52
C TYR A 33 -2.63 -14.99 -7.56
N ASP A 34 -3.85 -14.46 -7.43
CA ASP A 34 -4.30 -13.28 -8.18
C ASP A 34 -3.74 -12.04 -7.46
N VAL A 35 -2.75 -11.39 -8.08
CA VAL A 35 -2.02 -10.27 -7.48
C VAL A 35 -2.25 -8.98 -8.24
N GLU A 36 -2.53 -7.92 -7.51
CA GLU A 36 -2.52 -6.55 -8.02
C GLU A 36 -1.55 -5.70 -7.21
N VAL A 37 -0.76 -4.88 -7.89
CA VAL A 37 0.12 -3.89 -7.27
C VAL A 37 -0.53 -2.53 -7.38
N VAL A 38 -0.76 -1.86 -6.25
CA VAL A 38 -1.26 -0.48 -6.20
C VAL A 38 -0.12 0.44 -5.82
N THR A 39 0.00 1.55 -6.54
CA THR A 39 1.05 2.53 -6.35
C THR A 39 0.57 3.96 -6.55
N ASP A 40 1.42 4.94 -6.25
CA ASP A 40 1.25 6.34 -6.65
C ASP A 40 2.07 6.66 -7.91
N LYS A 41 1.91 7.88 -8.45
CA LYS A 41 2.66 8.33 -9.63
C LYS A 41 4.17 8.26 -9.47
N ARG A 42 4.70 8.40 -8.24
CA ARG A 42 6.13 8.36 -7.96
C ARG A 42 6.65 6.92 -7.97
N GLY A 43 5.92 6.01 -7.33
CA GLY A 43 6.27 4.59 -7.29
C GLY A 43 6.12 3.91 -8.66
N TYR A 44 5.15 4.34 -9.48
CA TYR A 44 4.92 3.78 -10.81
C TYR A 44 6.18 3.81 -11.70
N LYS A 45 7.01 4.85 -11.59
CA LYS A 45 8.26 4.96 -12.37
C LYS A 45 9.22 3.78 -12.16
N TYR A 46 9.22 3.18 -10.96
CA TYR A 46 10.05 2.03 -10.64
C TYR A 46 9.43 0.71 -11.10
N LEU A 47 8.10 0.67 -11.26
CA LEU A 47 7.35 -0.52 -11.66
C LEU A 47 7.39 -0.79 -13.17
N THR A 48 7.75 0.18 -14.00
CA THR A 48 7.82 0.04 -15.46
C THR A 48 8.78 -1.08 -15.93
N LYS A 49 9.68 -1.52 -15.07
CA LYS A 49 10.61 -2.62 -15.34
C LYS A 49 9.97 -4.01 -15.19
N PHE A 50 8.84 -4.12 -14.51
CA PHE A 50 8.14 -5.36 -14.22
C PHE A 50 6.97 -5.55 -15.19
N LYS A 51 7.19 -6.36 -16.24
CA LYS A 51 6.24 -6.50 -17.36
C LYS A 51 4.96 -7.27 -17.02
N ASN A 52 4.99 -8.12 -15.98
CA ASN A 52 3.91 -9.06 -15.66
C ASN A 52 3.03 -8.62 -14.47
N LEU A 53 3.21 -7.42 -13.96
CA LEU A 53 2.43 -6.93 -12.83
C LEU A 53 1.15 -6.23 -13.31
N ASN A 54 0.02 -6.59 -12.70
CA ASN A 54 -1.22 -5.83 -12.82
C ASN A 54 -1.12 -4.61 -11.90
N ILE A 55 -0.99 -3.40 -12.47
CA ILE A 55 -0.68 -2.18 -11.73
C ILE A 55 -1.86 -1.22 -11.78
N SER A 56 -2.28 -0.73 -10.61
CA SER A 56 -3.23 0.36 -10.46
C SER A 56 -2.57 1.57 -9.79
N ILE A 57 -2.93 2.77 -10.26
CA ILE A 57 -2.40 4.03 -9.72
C ILE A 57 -3.50 4.72 -8.92
N LEU A 58 -3.23 4.96 -7.64
CA LEU A 58 -4.10 5.76 -6.77
C LEU A 58 -3.38 7.02 -6.28
N PRO A 59 -4.13 8.11 -6.06
CA PRO A 59 -3.53 9.34 -5.56
C PRO A 59 -3.00 9.16 -4.13
N SER A 60 -1.85 9.74 -3.86
CA SER A 60 -1.29 9.84 -2.51
C SER A 60 -0.49 11.13 -2.34
N THR A 61 -0.41 11.62 -1.12
CA THR A 61 0.37 12.83 -0.78
C THR A 61 0.96 12.72 0.61
N PRO A 62 2.14 13.30 0.87
CA PRO A 62 2.67 13.41 2.22
C PRO A 62 1.84 14.37 3.06
N ILE A 63 1.50 13.97 4.30
CA ILE A 63 0.67 14.75 5.23
C ILE A 63 1.48 15.82 5.96
N PHE A 64 2.74 15.55 6.23
CA PHE A 64 3.53 16.28 7.23
C PHE A 64 4.55 17.26 6.64
N THR A 65 4.40 17.65 5.38
CA THR A 65 5.32 18.56 4.68
C THR A 65 4.61 19.86 4.30
N GLY A 66 5.34 20.98 4.43
CA GLY A 66 4.86 22.28 3.98
C GLY A 66 4.20 23.14 5.07
N ASN A 67 3.73 24.32 4.64
CA ASN A 67 3.03 25.30 5.47
C ASN A 67 1.57 24.86 5.75
N VAL A 68 0.83 25.67 6.53
CA VAL A 68 -0.55 25.35 6.95
C VAL A 68 -1.49 25.15 5.76
N LEU A 69 -1.36 25.93 4.70
CA LEU A 69 -2.19 25.81 3.50
C LEU A 69 -1.93 24.49 2.77
N ILE A 70 -0.66 24.10 2.62
CA ILE A 70 -0.28 22.83 2.00
C ILE A 70 -0.81 21.65 2.81
N LYS A 71 -0.73 21.72 4.14
CA LYS A 71 -1.29 20.68 5.03
C LYS A 71 -2.81 20.56 4.86
N PHE A 72 -3.52 21.68 4.74
CA PHE A 72 -4.97 21.68 4.51
C PHE A 72 -5.33 20.98 3.19
N PHE A 73 -4.67 21.34 2.10
CA PHE A 73 -4.87 20.66 0.81
C PHE A 73 -4.47 19.18 0.85
N SER A 74 -3.40 18.82 1.57
CA SER A 74 -2.99 17.43 1.75
C SER A 74 -4.07 16.61 2.44
N ILE A 75 -4.76 17.15 3.44
CA ILE A 75 -5.87 16.47 4.14
C ILE A 75 -7.01 16.19 3.15
N ILE A 76 -7.38 17.15 2.31
CA ILE A 76 -8.42 16.97 1.28
C ILE A 76 -8.04 15.85 0.31
N ILE A 77 -6.78 15.86 -0.18
CA ILE A 77 -6.29 14.83 -1.09
C ILE A 77 -6.30 13.47 -0.43
N ILE A 78 -5.92 13.36 0.84
CA ILE A 78 -5.94 12.10 1.59
C ILE A 78 -7.36 11.58 1.76
N PHE A 79 -8.29 12.44 2.12
CA PHE A 79 -9.70 12.06 2.22
C PHE A 79 -10.24 11.54 0.88
N TYR A 80 -9.97 12.25 -0.21
CA TYR A 80 -10.29 11.79 -1.57
C TYR A 80 -9.62 10.44 -1.89
N SER A 81 -8.35 10.27 -1.50
CA SER A 81 -7.60 9.03 -1.71
C SER A 81 -8.21 7.85 -0.94
N ILE A 82 -8.69 8.08 0.28
CA ILE A 82 -9.39 7.07 1.08
C ILE A 82 -10.70 6.66 0.39
N LEU A 83 -11.51 7.62 -0.07
CA LEU A 83 -12.75 7.32 -0.80
C LEU A 83 -12.49 6.50 -2.08
N ARG A 84 -11.48 6.89 -2.86
CA ARG A 84 -11.05 6.15 -4.06
C ARG A 84 -10.56 4.74 -3.70
N SER A 85 -9.84 4.61 -2.58
CA SER A 85 -9.38 3.30 -2.08
C SER A 85 -10.54 2.43 -1.62
N ILE A 86 -11.55 2.97 -0.94
CA ILE A 86 -12.76 2.23 -0.55
C ILE A 86 -13.44 1.67 -1.79
N PHE A 87 -13.68 2.51 -2.80
CA PHE A 87 -14.30 2.08 -4.05
C PHE A 87 -13.48 0.98 -4.76
N HIS A 88 -12.17 1.17 -4.85
CA HIS A 88 -11.26 0.19 -5.42
C HIS A 88 -11.31 -1.17 -4.69
N LEU A 89 -11.27 -1.15 -3.36
CA LEU A 89 -11.33 -2.36 -2.53
C LEU A 89 -12.68 -3.09 -2.62
N ILE A 90 -13.80 -2.35 -2.73
CA ILE A 90 -15.13 -2.94 -2.94
C ILE A 90 -15.20 -3.68 -4.27
N LEU A 91 -14.62 -3.13 -5.33
CA LEU A 91 -14.60 -3.75 -6.66
C LEU A 91 -13.66 -4.96 -6.71
N ARG A 92 -12.44 -4.83 -6.18
CA ARG A 92 -11.41 -5.88 -6.25
C ARG A 92 -11.62 -7.01 -5.25
N ARG A 93 -12.16 -6.70 -4.07
CA ARG A 93 -12.41 -7.65 -2.97
C ARG A 93 -11.18 -8.50 -2.63
N PRO A 94 -10.03 -7.88 -2.29
CA PRO A 94 -8.85 -8.64 -1.95
C PRO A 94 -9.05 -9.43 -0.65
N SER A 95 -8.47 -10.62 -0.59
CA SER A 95 -8.47 -11.45 0.62
C SER A 95 -7.47 -10.96 1.67
N ILE A 96 -6.39 -10.31 1.19
CA ILE A 96 -5.33 -9.76 2.02
C ILE A 96 -4.66 -8.58 1.32
N ILE A 97 -4.20 -7.62 2.12
CA ILE A 97 -3.46 -6.45 1.65
C ILE A 97 -2.09 -6.40 2.32
N PHE A 98 -1.05 -6.10 1.55
CA PHE A 98 0.31 -5.86 2.02
C PHE A 98 0.64 -4.38 1.82
N GLY A 99 0.69 -3.61 2.90
CA GLY A 99 1.14 -2.22 2.90
C GLY A 99 2.67 -2.18 3.07
N MET A 100 3.38 -1.94 1.98
CA MET A 100 4.85 -1.95 1.96
C MET A 100 5.48 -0.63 2.47
N GLY A 101 4.67 0.24 3.04
CA GLY A 101 5.10 1.54 3.55
C GLY A 101 4.96 2.69 2.55
N GLY A 102 5.41 3.86 2.97
CA GLY A 102 5.22 5.10 2.22
C GLY A 102 3.80 5.66 2.30
N TYR A 103 3.62 6.83 1.70
CA TYR A 103 2.32 7.55 1.75
C TYR A 103 1.22 6.87 0.93
N ALA A 104 1.57 6.04 -0.05
CA ALA A 104 0.60 5.34 -0.88
C ALA A 104 -0.15 4.25 -0.11
N SER A 105 0.49 3.59 0.85
CA SER A 105 -0.13 2.53 1.65
C SER A 105 -1.14 3.07 2.65
N PHE A 106 -1.00 4.30 3.12
CA PHE A 106 -1.84 4.88 4.15
C PHE A 106 -3.33 4.91 3.77
N PRO A 107 -3.77 5.53 2.64
CA PRO A 107 -5.19 5.60 2.29
C PRO A 107 -5.83 4.22 2.10
N ILE A 108 -5.10 3.29 1.49
CA ILE A 108 -5.60 1.94 1.22
C ILE A 108 -5.73 1.13 2.52
N CYS A 109 -4.75 1.20 3.43
CA CYS A 109 -4.82 0.50 4.70
C CYS A 109 -5.91 1.07 5.62
N ILE A 110 -6.16 2.39 5.59
CA ILE A 110 -7.30 2.99 6.28
C ILE A 110 -8.63 2.50 5.68
N ALA A 111 -8.76 2.51 4.34
CA ALA A 111 -9.93 1.97 3.65
C ALA A 111 -10.15 0.48 3.98
N ALA A 112 -9.08 -0.30 4.03
CA ALA A 112 -9.12 -1.71 4.44
C ALA A 112 -9.63 -1.88 5.87
N SER A 113 -9.17 -1.04 6.80
CA SER A 113 -9.65 -1.04 8.19
C SER A 113 -11.15 -0.75 8.26
N ILE A 114 -11.64 0.26 7.54
CA ILE A 114 -13.08 0.61 7.45
C ILE A 114 -13.89 -0.58 6.90
N LEU A 115 -13.41 -1.24 5.86
CA LEU A 115 -14.05 -2.38 5.22
C LEU A 115 -13.79 -3.72 5.92
N ARG A 116 -13.07 -3.74 7.05
CA ARG A 116 -12.67 -4.94 7.80
C ARG A 116 -11.89 -5.96 6.96
N ILE A 117 -11.15 -5.50 5.96
CA ILE A 117 -10.24 -6.33 5.17
C ILE A 117 -8.92 -6.43 5.92
N LYS A 118 -8.39 -7.65 6.06
CA LYS A 118 -7.13 -7.91 6.76
C LYS A 118 -5.97 -7.31 5.97
N PHE A 119 -5.09 -6.56 6.66
CA PHE A 119 -3.86 -6.07 6.06
C PHE A 119 -2.65 -6.30 6.96
N ILE A 120 -1.51 -6.40 6.32
CA ILE A 120 -0.19 -6.59 6.93
C ILE A 120 0.65 -5.38 6.55
N ILE A 121 1.43 -4.86 7.49
CA ILE A 121 2.38 -3.78 7.26
C ILE A 121 3.78 -4.37 7.14
N TYR A 122 4.55 -3.87 6.20
CA TYR A 122 5.99 -4.10 6.10
C TYR A 122 6.74 -2.79 6.42
N GLU A 123 7.71 -2.85 7.32
CA GLU A 123 8.58 -1.74 7.66
C GLU A 123 10.03 -2.07 7.32
N ASN A 124 10.58 -1.28 6.43
CA ASN A 124 11.95 -1.45 5.92
C ASN A 124 12.98 -0.56 6.64
N ASN A 125 12.52 0.37 7.45
CA ASN A 125 13.40 1.32 8.15
C ASN A 125 13.63 0.86 9.58
N LEU A 126 14.81 1.24 10.14
CA LEU A 126 15.10 1.04 11.58
C LEU A 126 14.13 1.79 12.48
N ILE A 127 13.72 2.98 12.05
CA ILE A 127 12.71 3.79 12.75
C ILE A 127 11.41 3.70 11.96
N ILE A 128 10.35 3.29 12.63
CA ILE A 128 9.03 3.14 12.01
C ILE A 128 8.57 4.45 11.37
N GLY A 129 8.18 4.38 10.09
CA GLY A 129 7.64 5.52 9.37
C GLY A 129 6.32 6.03 9.95
N LYS A 130 6.06 7.33 9.85
CA LYS A 130 4.85 7.97 10.43
C LYS A 130 3.54 7.31 9.96
N ALA A 131 3.44 6.95 8.69
CA ALA A 131 2.28 6.27 8.13
C ALA A 131 2.09 4.89 8.79
N ASN A 132 3.14 4.07 8.85
CA ASN A 132 3.10 2.75 9.47
C ASN A 132 2.80 2.83 10.96
N LYS A 133 3.40 3.81 11.68
CA LYS A 133 3.13 4.04 13.12
C LYS A 133 1.63 4.28 13.38
N PHE A 134 0.97 5.05 12.52
CA PHE A 134 -0.47 5.31 12.65
C PHE A 134 -1.31 4.06 12.33
N LEU A 135 -0.86 3.22 11.40
CA LEU A 135 -1.59 2.03 10.96
C LEU A 135 -1.43 0.83 11.88
N LEU A 136 -0.41 0.81 12.76
CA LEU A 136 -0.12 -0.31 13.67
C LEU A 136 -1.34 -0.85 14.43
N PRO A 137 -2.19 -0.03 15.06
CA PRO A 137 -3.33 -0.53 15.85
C PRO A 137 -4.36 -1.28 15.02
N PHE A 138 -4.38 -1.06 13.71
CA PHE A 138 -5.37 -1.62 12.77
C PHE A 138 -4.82 -2.80 11.98
N ALA A 139 -3.49 -2.97 11.94
CA ALA A 139 -2.84 -4.01 11.17
C ALA A 139 -2.97 -5.39 11.85
N LYS A 140 -3.17 -6.44 11.06
CA LYS A 140 -3.18 -7.81 11.55
C LYS A 140 -1.79 -8.25 12.04
N LYS A 141 -0.74 -7.84 11.31
CA LYS A 141 0.67 -8.12 11.60
C LYS A 141 1.55 -7.01 11.06
N ILE A 142 2.74 -6.89 11.62
CA ILE A 142 3.85 -6.12 11.06
C ILE A 142 5.03 -7.05 10.79
N PHE A 143 5.63 -6.91 9.61
CA PHE A 143 6.93 -7.51 9.30
C PHE A 143 7.97 -6.39 9.26
N VAL A 144 9.10 -6.64 9.88
CA VAL A 144 10.23 -5.70 9.93
C VAL A 144 11.46 -6.35 9.29
N SER A 145 12.28 -5.54 8.61
CA SER A 145 13.52 -6.03 7.98
C SER A 145 14.65 -6.25 8.97
N TYR A 146 14.57 -5.62 10.13
CA TYR A 146 15.62 -5.67 11.15
C TYR A 146 15.08 -6.30 12.43
N LYS A 147 15.88 -7.20 13.02
CA LYS A 147 15.72 -7.64 14.42
C LYS A 147 16.58 -6.74 15.28
N GLU A 148 16.02 -6.17 16.36
CA GLU A 148 16.81 -5.66 17.47
C GLU A 148 17.40 -6.81 18.26
#